data_cc0e36114df8ebd54f933129b0c61a80
#
_entry.id   cc0e36114df8ebd54f933129b0c61a80
#
_cell.length_a   1.000
_cell.length_b   1.000
_cell.length_c   1.000
_cell.angle_alpha   90.00
_cell.angle_beta   90.00
_cell.angle_gamma   90.00
#
_symmetry.space_group_name_H-M   'P 1'
#
loop_
_entity.id
_entity.type
_entity.pdbx_description
1 polymer ?
#
loop_
_entity_poly.entity_id
_entity_poly.type
_entity_poly.pdbx_seq_one_letter_code
_entity_poly.pdbx_strand_id
1 'polypeptide(L)'
;MKKQISVFFVMLYIVIGSGLVHAQEANRIVAIVNNEIITFHELEKALKNYRPSGMEKGEQEEFQKQVLFQLIDQKLVDIQIKRLGIQISSDEVDKAVNRIKQDQGVNSSEDFSMALLKEGLSEAEFRNKIKEQILRFRLISREIGSKIIILEDRIQEYYQKNKHKFQKTEGVHLAHILLAVSEKTSPEEIARQKKKAEELLGRLKKGEDFAELARKFSQDPSATQGGDLGMFVSEEIEPALQKVISVLKPGEFSSVIQSPNGWQIVKLIDIKGAKEDSFDEVKRRIQEQLFQEEVDQRFAEWLQKLKDRSYIKVLL
;
A
#
# COMPACT_ATOMS: atom_id res chain seq x y z
N MET A 1 78.74 31.03 35.59
CA MET A 1 78.10 30.18 34.55
C MET A 1 76.90 29.48 35.16
N LYS A 2 75.69 30.06 34.99
CA LYS A 2 74.40 29.46 35.45
C LYS A 2 73.62 28.99 34.25
N LYS A 3 73.39 27.69 34.18
CA LYS A 3 72.49 27.06 33.16
C LYS A 3 71.04 27.26 33.60
N GLN A 4 70.22 27.90 32.75
CA GLN A 4 68.78 27.93 32.87
C GLN A 4 68.22 26.71 32.20
N ILE A 5 67.40 25.94 32.90
CA ILE A 5 66.60 24.83 32.40
C ILE A 5 65.19 25.39 32.11
N SER A 6 64.87 25.42 30.82
CA SER A 6 63.53 25.82 30.37
C SER A 6 62.61 24.60 30.39
N VAL A 7 61.56 24.69 31.23
CA VAL A 7 60.53 23.63 31.31
C VAL A 7 59.44 23.98 30.29
N PHE A 8 59.32 23.14 29.25
CA PHE A 8 58.26 23.24 28.28
C PHE A 8 57.02 22.53 28.85
N PHE A 9 55.99 23.32 29.15
CA PHE A 9 54.65 22.81 29.51
C PHE A 9 53.91 22.44 28.22
N VAL A 10 53.75 21.12 27.91
CA VAL A 10 52.92 20.62 26.84
C VAL A 10 51.50 20.55 27.39
N MET A 11 50.65 21.47 26.95
CA MET A 11 49.24 21.46 27.26
C MET A 11 48.51 20.45 26.33
N LEU A 12 48.21 19.27 26.88
CA LEU A 12 47.45 18.21 26.20
C LEU A 12 45.97 18.61 26.17
N TYR A 13 45.49 19.13 25.04
CA TYR A 13 44.04 19.34 24.79
C TYR A 13 43.39 17.97 24.57
N ILE A 14 42.68 17.48 25.58
CA ILE A 14 41.80 16.35 25.46
C ILE A 14 40.54 16.82 24.74
N VAL A 15 40.43 16.60 23.46
CA VAL A 15 39.18 16.68 22.70
C VAL A 15 38.31 15.50 23.15
N ILE A 16 37.48 15.73 24.19
CA ILE A 16 36.44 14.77 24.55
C ILE A 16 35.36 14.90 23.49
N GLY A 17 35.35 13.89 22.60
CA GLY A 17 34.49 13.83 21.45
C GLY A 17 33.00 13.81 21.82
N SER A 18 32.25 14.57 21.08
CA SER A 18 30.79 14.66 21.00
C SER A 18 30.08 13.36 20.57
N GLY A 19 30.71 12.19 20.79
CA GLY A 19 30.14 10.88 20.47
C GLY A 19 29.19 10.29 21.52
N LEU A 20 29.15 10.84 22.74
CA LEU A 20 28.35 10.28 23.84
C LEU A 20 26.86 10.67 23.81
N VAL A 21 26.51 11.78 23.14
CA VAL A 21 25.13 12.30 23.15
C VAL A 21 24.20 11.42 22.31
N HIS A 22 24.68 10.88 21.19
CA HIS A 22 23.84 10.04 20.31
C HIS A 22 23.54 8.65 20.89
N ALA A 23 24.46 8.08 21.70
CA ALA A 23 24.24 6.78 22.33
C ALA A 23 23.19 6.84 23.47
N GLN A 24 23.05 8.00 24.13
CA GLN A 24 22.10 8.19 25.22
C GLN A 24 20.68 8.40 24.71
N GLU A 25 20.50 9.05 23.56
CA GLU A 25 19.18 9.19 22.89
C GLU A 25 18.66 7.87 22.32
N ALA A 26 19.54 7.05 21.73
CA ALA A 26 19.17 5.76 21.17
C ALA A 26 18.56 4.78 22.19
N ASN A 27 18.99 4.87 23.46
CA ASN A 27 18.52 4.01 24.56
C ASN A 27 17.33 4.57 25.33
N ARG A 28 16.79 5.76 24.97
CA ARG A 28 15.62 6.33 25.64
C ARG A 28 14.40 5.43 25.44
N ILE A 29 13.72 5.11 26.55
CA ILE A 29 12.46 4.37 26.51
C ILE A 29 11.35 5.33 26.08
N VAL A 30 10.58 4.97 25.06
CA VAL A 30 9.44 5.75 24.54
C VAL A 30 8.10 5.15 24.90
N ALA A 31 8.04 3.86 25.22
CA ALA A 31 6.86 3.24 25.83
C ALA A 31 7.22 2.00 26.66
N ILE A 32 6.34 1.67 27.58
CA ILE A 32 6.36 0.43 28.37
C ILE A 32 5.05 -0.30 28.09
N VAL A 33 5.14 -1.57 27.74
CA VAL A 33 4.00 -2.44 27.45
C VAL A 33 4.13 -3.71 28.31
N ASN A 34 3.40 -3.76 29.41
CA ASN A 34 3.56 -4.79 30.46
C ASN A 34 5.02 -4.83 30.96
N ASN A 35 5.74 -5.92 30.72
CA ASN A 35 7.15 -6.11 31.10
C ASN A 35 8.13 -5.88 29.96
N GLU A 36 7.66 -5.42 28.81
CA GLU A 36 8.47 -5.13 27.62
C GLU A 36 8.59 -3.62 27.44
N ILE A 37 9.70 -3.17 26.86
CA ILE A 37 9.94 -1.76 26.56
C ILE A 37 9.97 -1.54 25.04
N ILE A 38 9.67 -0.31 24.62
CA ILE A 38 9.93 0.18 23.28
C ILE A 38 10.93 1.32 23.41
N THR A 39 12.03 1.23 22.68
CA THR A 39 13.10 2.21 22.68
C THR A 39 12.89 3.26 21.58
N PHE A 40 13.54 4.41 21.73
CA PHE A 40 13.55 5.45 20.70
C PHE A 40 14.19 4.93 19.40
N HIS A 41 15.20 4.08 19.51
CA HIS A 41 15.82 3.45 18.35
C HIS A 41 14.85 2.56 17.54
N GLU A 42 14.01 1.76 18.22
CA GLU A 42 12.96 0.96 17.54
C GLU A 42 11.96 1.88 16.84
N LEU A 43 11.57 2.98 17.49
CA LEU A 43 10.68 3.97 16.88
C LEU A 43 11.31 4.65 15.66
N GLU A 44 12.57 5.10 15.76
CA GLU A 44 13.29 5.68 14.62
C GLU A 44 13.42 4.71 13.43
N LYS A 45 13.75 3.45 13.72
CA LYS A 45 13.83 2.40 12.69
C LYS A 45 12.49 2.21 11.99
N ALA A 46 11.39 2.21 12.74
CA ALA A 46 10.05 2.11 12.17
C ALA A 46 9.69 3.35 11.34
N LEU A 47 10.00 4.55 11.82
CA LEU A 47 9.76 5.81 11.10
C LEU A 47 10.50 5.89 9.77
N LYS A 48 11.74 5.39 9.68
CA LYS A 48 12.53 5.39 8.43
C LYS A 48 11.84 4.60 7.31
N ASN A 49 11.10 3.55 7.66
CA ASN A 49 10.38 2.72 6.70
C ASN A 49 9.10 3.37 6.14
N TYR A 50 8.57 4.41 6.78
CA TYR A 50 7.25 4.97 6.46
C TYR A 50 7.25 6.49 6.19
N ARG A 51 8.41 7.17 6.30
CA ARG A 51 8.44 8.64 6.26
C ARG A 51 8.16 9.20 4.87
N PRO A 52 6.99 9.82 4.62
CA PRO A 52 6.77 10.61 3.42
C PRO A 52 7.66 11.86 3.42
N SER A 53 8.15 12.23 2.25
CA SER A 53 8.91 13.48 2.09
C SER A 53 7.97 14.69 2.19
N GLY A 54 8.36 15.72 2.95
CA GLY A 54 7.68 17.02 2.94
C GLY A 54 6.62 17.25 4.02
N MET A 55 6.59 16.47 5.10
CA MET A 55 5.67 16.69 6.23
C MET A 55 6.02 17.96 7.05
N GLU A 56 5.01 18.73 7.44
CA GLU A 56 5.14 19.81 8.39
C GLU A 56 5.42 19.29 9.82
N LYS A 57 5.96 20.16 10.70
CA LYS A 57 6.38 19.74 12.05
C LYS A 57 5.26 19.12 12.89
N GLY A 58 4.05 19.67 12.83
CA GLY A 58 2.89 19.13 13.56
C GLY A 58 2.43 17.78 13.04
N GLU A 59 2.47 17.58 11.73
CA GLU A 59 2.16 16.30 11.08
C GLU A 59 3.19 15.23 11.44
N GLN A 60 4.47 15.62 11.62
CA GLN A 60 5.53 14.70 12.03
C GLN A 60 5.31 14.16 13.44
N GLU A 61 4.87 14.99 14.39
CA GLU A 61 4.59 14.56 15.76
C GLU A 61 3.40 13.60 15.83
N GLU A 62 2.34 13.89 15.09
CA GLU A 62 1.18 12.99 15.01
C GLU A 62 1.52 11.66 14.34
N PHE A 63 2.27 11.71 13.24
CA PHE A 63 2.77 10.52 12.56
C PHE A 63 3.67 9.67 13.48
N GLN A 64 4.55 10.30 14.25
CA GLN A 64 5.40 9.62 15.22
C GLN A 64 4.58 8.88 16.29
N LYS A 65 3.51 9.51 16.80
CA LYS A 65 2.57 8.87 17.73
C LYS A 65 1.87 7.67 17.10
N GLN A 66 1.38 7.81 15.87
CA GLN A 66 0.72 6.70 15.15
C GLN A 66 1.66 5.51 14.99
N VAL A 67 2.91 5.73 14.58
CA VAL A 67 3.92 4.67 14.46
C VAL A 67 4.23 4.04 15.83
N LEU A 68 4.31 4.84 16.89
CA LEU A 68 4.50 4.31 18.24
C LEU A 68 3.32 3.43 18.68
N PHE A 69 2.08 3.83 18.41
CA PHE A 69 0.92 3.00 18.71
C PHE A 69 0.93 1.68 17.91
N GLN A 70 1.37 1.69 16.65
CA GLN A 70 1.55 0.46 15.88
C GLN A 70 2.62 -0.47 16.52
N LEU A 71 3.74 0.10 17.02
CA LEU A 71 4.74 -0.69 17.73
C LEU A 71 4.21 -1.27 19.05
N ILE A 72 3.37 -0.52 19.78
CA ILE A 72 2.69 -1.00 20.99
C ILE A 72 1.77 -2.19 20.64
N ASP A 73 0.98 -2.07 19.57
CA ASP A 73 0.09 -3.13 19.09
C ASP A 73 0.88 -4.38 18.69
N GLN A 74 1.97 -4.21 17.98
CA GLN A 74 2.87 -5.31 17.62
C GLN A 74 3.46 -5.98 18.88
N LYS A 75 3.92 -5.19 19.85
CA LYS A 75 4.46 -5.71 21.12
C LYS A 75 3.43 -6.52 21.90
N LEU A 76 2.17 -6.07 21.94
CA LEU A 76 1.08 -6.82 22.57
C LEU A 76 0.84 -8.16 21.89
N VAL A 77 0.86 -8.19 20.56
CA VAL A 77 0.75 -9.43 19.76
C VAL A 77 1.90 -10.37 20.07
N ASP A 78 3.14 -9.88 20.11
CA ASP A 78 4.34 -10.68 20.42
C ASP A 78 4.30 -11.27 21.83
N ILE A 79 3.81 -10.51 22.82
CA ILE A 79 3.57 -11.01 24.19
C ILE A 79 2.57 -12.16 24.18
N GLN A 80 1.50 -12.07 23.39
CA GLN A 80 0.50 -13.14 23.29
C GLN A 80 1.07 -14.39 22.60
N ILE A 81 1.86 -14.23 21.54
CA ILE A 81 2.56 -15.32 20.85
C ILE A 81 3.43 -16.09 21.88
N LYS A 82 4.24 -15.36 22.65
CA LYS A 82 5.08 -15.94 23.72
C LYS A 82 4.24 -16.65 24.79
N ARG A 83 3.17 -15.99 25.27
CA ARG A 83 2.28 -16.52 26.31
C ARG A 83 1.57 -17.81 25.89
N LEU A 84 1.17 -17.91 24.63
CA LEU A 84 0.46 -19.07 24.09
C LEU A 84 1.42 -20.17 23.61
N GLY A 85 2.74 -19.97 23.73
CA GLY A 85 3.76 -20.93 23.31
C GLY A 85 3.74 -21.21 21.81
N ILE A 86 3.32 -20.21 20.98
CA ILE A 86 3.29 -20.37 19.53
C ILE A 86 4.72 -20.32 19.02
N GLN A 87 5.16 -21.38 18.38
CA GLN A 87 6.53 -21.54 17.89
C GLN A 87 6.54 -21.90 16.41
N ILE A 88 7.67 -21.68 15.79
CA ILE A 88 7.97 -22.06 14.41
C ILE A 88 9.41 -22.57 14.35
N SER A 89 9.63 -23.66 13.60
CA SER A 89 10.98 -24.21 13.39
C SER A 89 11.72 -23.43 12.30
N SER A 90 13.08 -23.51 12.32
CA SER A 90 13.89 -22.95 11.25
C SER A 90 13.55 -23.54 9.88
N ASP A 91 13.28 -24.84 9.81
CA ASP A 91 12.91 -25.56 8.59
C ASP A 91 11.59 -25.01 7.96
N GLU A 92 10.61 -24.62 8.78
CA GLU A 92 9.39 -24.01 8.27
C GLU A 92 9.64 -22.61 7.71
N VAL A 93 10.53 -21.83 8.34
CA VAL A 93 10.95 -20.52 7.81
C VAL A 93 11.70 -20.71 6.50
N ASP A 94 12.60 -21.70 6.41
CA ASP A 94 13.34 -22.02 5.18
C ASP A 94 12.41 -22.39 4.03
N LYS A 95 11.40 -23.22 4.30
CA LYS A 95 10.38 -23.59 3.31
C LYS A 95 9.58 -22.39 2.81
N ALA A 96 9.22 -21.48 3.73
CA ALA A 96 8.49 -20.26 3.35
C ALA A 96 9.37 -19.32 2.50
N VAL A 97 10.63 -19.11 2.88
CA VAL A 97 11.57 -18.30 2.10
C VAL A 97 11.81 -18.91 0.71
N ASN A 98 12.01 -20.24 0.61
CA ASN A 98 12.20 -20.91 -0.66
C ASN A 98 10.97 -20.82 -1.56
N ARG A 99 9.76 -20.88 -1.02
CA ARG A 99 8.53 -20.68 -1.78
C ARG A 99 8.49 -19.26 -2.36
N ILE A 100 8.80 -18.24 -1.57
CA ILE A 100 8.84 -16.85 -2.03
C ILE A 100 9.87 -16.68 -3.15
N LYS A 101 11.07 -17.28 -3.02
CA LYS A 101 12.09 -17.30 -4.10
C LYS A 101 11.52 -17.88 -5.40
N GLN A 102 10.85 -19.03 -5.31
CA GLN A 102 10.24 -19.70 -6.47
C GLN A 102 9.12 -18.85 -7.11
N ASP A 103 8.21 -18.30 -6.30
CA ASP A 103 7.10 -17.48 -6.77
C ASP A 103 7.57 -16.19 -7.48
N GLN A 104 8.73 -15.66 -7.07
CA GLN A 104 9.38 -14.50 -7.70
C GLN A 104 10.33 -14.87 -8.85
N GLY A 105 10.47 -16.15 -9.19
CA GLY A 105 11.38 -16.60 -10.24
C GLY A 105 12.88 -16.41 -9.91
N VAL A 106 13.24 -16.24 -8.63
CA VAL A 106 14.61 -16.06 -8.18
C VAL A 106 15.24 -17.42 -7.91
N ASN A 107 16.11 -17.86 -8.82
CA ASN A 107 16.66 -19.21 -8.80
C ASN A 107 18.03 -19.31 -8.13
N SER A 108 18.75 -18.18 -7.92
CA SER A 108 20.04 -18.19 -7.26
C SER A 108 20.02 -17.49 -5.90
N SER A 109 20.88 -17.90 -4.98
CA SER A 109 21.05 -17.23 -3.68
C SER A 109 21.66 -15.84 -3.83
N GLU A 110 22.51 -15.66 -4.84
CA GLU A 110 23.15 -14.38 -5.16
C GLU A 110 22.14 -13.35 -5.63
N ASP A 111 21.24 -13.73 -6.57
CA ASP A 111 20.19 -12.84 -7.07
C ASP A 111 19.21 -12.44 -5.95
N PHE A 112 18.89 -13.39 -5.08
CA PHE A 112 18.05 -13.11 -3.92
C PHE A 112 18.71 -12.13 -2.96
N SER A 113 19.97 -12.34 -2.61
CA SER A 113 20.71 -11.42 -1.73
C SER A 113 20.83 -10.03 -2.34
N MET A 114 21.07 -9.94 -3.67
CA MET A 114 21.10 -8.65 -4.38
C MET A 114 19.74 -7.96 -4.38
N ALA A 115 18.64 -8.70 -4.55
CA ALA A 115 17.29 -8.13 -4.48
C ALA A 115 16.98 -7.56 -3.08
N LEU A 116 17.33 -8.30 -2.02
CA LEU A 116 17.16 -7.84 -0.65
C LEU A 116 18.01 -6.60 -0.34
N LEU A 117 19.26 -6.56 -0.82
CA LEU A 117 20.15 -5.40 -0.63
C LEU A 117 19.60 -4.13 -1.30
N LYS A 118 18.96 -4.24 -2.46
CA LYS A 118 18.27 -3.11 -3.12
C LYS A 118 17.12 -2.56 -2.26
N GLU A 119 16.48 -3.42 -1.49
CA GLU A 119 15.43 -3.04 -0.52
C GLU A 119 15.98 -2.64 0.85
N GLY A 120 17.32 -2.63 1.02
CA GLY A 120 17.99 -2.29 2.28
C GLY A 120 17.85 -3.35 3.36
N LEU A 121 17.63 -4.63 2.99
CA LEU A 121 17.43 -5.75 3.90
C LEU A 121 18.58 -6.75 3.80
N SER A 122 19.00 -7.27 4.94
CA SER A 122 19.82 -8.48 5.01
C SER A 122 18.93 -9.73 4.92
N GLU A 123 19.52 -10.86 4.53
CA GLU A 123 18.80 -12.14 4.52
C GLU A 123 18.31 -12.53 5.93
N ALA A 124 19.07 -12.25 6.97
CA ALA A 124 18.68 -12.50 8.35
C ALA A 124 17.45 -11.66 8.77
N GLU A 125 17.41 -10.39 8.40
CA GLU A 125 16.25 -9.52 8.67
C GLU A 125 15.02 -9.98 7.90
N PHE A 126 15.19 -10.38 6.64
CA PHE A 126 14.11 -10.94 5.84
C PHE A 126 13.53 -12.21 6.47
N ARG A 127 14.38 -13.15 6.86
CA ARG A 127 13.99 -14.39 7.55
C ARG A 127 13.24 -14.10 8.85
N ASN A 128 13.70 -13.14 9.63
CA ASN A 128 13.01 -12.72 10.85
C ASN A 128 11.62 -12.13 10.55
N LYS A 129 11.49 -11.30 9.52
CA LYS A 129 10.17 -10.79 9.08
C LYS A 129 9.22 -11.93 8.69
N ILE A 130 9.68 -12.91 7.92
CA ILE A 130 8.89 -14.09 7.55
C ILE A 130 8.48 -14.89 8.78
N LYS A 131 9.41 -15.11 9.71
CA LYS A 131 9.13 -15.77 10.99
C LYS A 131 8.02 -15.05 11.78
N GLU A 132 8.12 -13.74 11.93
CA GLU A 132 7.13 -12.92 12.63
C GLU A 132 5.77 -12.97 11.94
N GLN A 133 5.72 -12.90 10.62
CA GLN A 133 4.48 -13.02 9.84
C GLN A 133 3.80 -14.38 10.07
N ILE A 134 4.55 -15.47 10.05
CA ILE A 134 3.99 -16.81 10.26
C ILE A 134 3.49 -16.98 11.71
N LEU A 135 4.24 -16.48 12.68
CA LEU A 135 3.81 -16.52 14.09
C LEU A 135 2.52 -15.72 14.31
N ARG A 136 2.43 -14.51 13.72
CA ARG A 136 1.21 -13.69 13.77
C ARG A 136 0.04 -14.39 13.09
N PHE A 137 0.26 -14.96 11.91
CA PHE A 137 -0.78 -15.73 11.20
C PHE A 137 -1.30 -16.89 12.06
N ARG A 138 -0.40 -17.65 12.71
CA ARG A 138 -0.78 -18.74 13.62
C ARG A 138 -1.61 -18.25 14.80
N LEU A 139 -1.22 -17.12 15.39
CA LEU A 139 -1.97 -16.51 16.49
C LEU A 139 -3.38 -16.14 16.04
N ILE A 140 -3.50 -15.39 14.91
CA ILE A 140 -4.79 -14.95 14.37
C ILE A 140 -5.65 -16.15 14.00
N SER A 141 -5.09 -17.13 13.33
CA SER A 141 -5.80 -18.35 12.94
C SER A 141 -6.33 -19.10 14.16
N ARG A 142 -5.53 -19.23 15.23
CA ARG A 142 -5.89 -19.93 16.45
C ARG A 142 -6.92 -19.18 17.30
N GLU A 143 -6.70 -17.87 17.52
CA GLU A 143 -7.52 -17.08 18.46
C GLU A 143 -8.80 -16.54 17.83
N ILE A 144 -8.80 -16.35 16.52
CA ILE A 144 -9.86 -15.68 15.78
C ILE A 144 -10.42 -16.56 14.67
N GLY A 145 -9.60 -16.94 13.70
CA GLY A 145 -10.03 -17.63 12.48
C GLY A 145 -10.78 -18.93 12.75
N SER A 146 -10.32 -19.72 13.74
CA SER A 146 -10.97 -20.99 14.13
C SER A 146 -12.40 -20.82 14.69
N LYS A 147 -12.79 -19.60 15.04
CA LYS A 147 -14.09 -19.27 15.64
C LYS A 147 -15.05 -18.60 14.65
N ILE A 148 -14.60 -18.40 13.39
CA ILE A 148 -15.37 -17.75 12.35
C ILE A 148 -16.05 -18.80 11.48
N ILE A 149 -17.37 -18.67 11.33
CA ILE A 149 -18.19 -19.49 10.43
C ILE A 149 -18.96 -18.51 9.54
N ILE A 150 -18.72 -18.57 8.23
CA ILE A 150 -19.49 -17.80 7.26
C ILE A 150 -20.60 -18.69 6.74
N LEU A 151 -21.84 -18.36 7.14
CA LEU A 151 -23.03 -19.10 6.73
C LEU A 151 -23.35 -18.83 5.26
N GLU A 152 -23.93 -19.80 4.58
CA GLU A 152 -24.29 -19.72 3.17
C GLU A 152 -25.27 -18.58 2.86
N ASP A 153 -26.25 -18.37 3.73
CA ASP A 153 -27.21 -17.26 3.59
C ASP A 153 -26.50 -15.90 3.54
N ARG A 154 -25.45 -15.69 4.35
CA ARG A 154 -24.66 -14.45 4.31
C ARG A 154 -23.90 -14.30 3.00
N ILE A 155 -23.38 -15.39 2.43
CA ILE A 155 -22.70 -15.40 1.13
C ILE A 155 -23.70 -15.03 0.03
N GLN A 156 -24.89 -15.62 0.07
CA GLN A 156 -25.96 -15.36 -0.90
C GLN A 156 -26.48 -13.91 -0.79
N GLU A 157 -26.68 -13.42 0.41
CA GLU A 157 -27.08 -12.02 0.65
C GLU A 157 -26.02 -11.03 0.10
N TYR A 158 -24.73 -11.31 0.32
CA TYR A 158 -23.64 -10.50 -0.22
C TYR A 158 -23.66 -10.50 -1.75
N TYR A 159 -23.82 -11.68 -2.38
CA TYR A 159 -23.95 -11.80 -3.84
C TYR A 159 -25.10 -10.96 -4.36
N GLN A 160 -26.30 -11.09 -3.79
CA GLN A 160 -27.49 -10.33 -4.24
C GLN A 160 -27.28 -8.82 -4.13
N LYS A 161 -26.71 -8.34 -3.02
CA LYS A 161 -26.43 -6.91 -2.80
C LYS A 161 -25.33 -6.36 -3.72
N ASN A 162 -24.45 -7.21 -4.21
CA ASN A 162 -23.26 -6.81 -4.96
C ASN A 162 -23.19 -7.41 -6.38
N LYS A 163 -24.29 -7.80 -6.97
CA LYS A 163 -24.36 -8.42 -8.31
C LYS A 163 -23.53 -7.70 -9.35
N HIS A 164 -23.54 -6.36 -9.33
CA HIS A 164 -22.76 -5.53 -10.25
C HIS A 164 -21.26 -5.75 -10.19
N LYS A 165 -20.70 -6.28 -9.06
CA LYS A 165 -19.28 -6.62 -8.91
C LYS A 165 -18.92 -7.96 -9.54
N PHE A 166 -19.92 -8.75 -9.91
CA PHE A 166 -19.77 -10.10 -10.45
C PHE A 166 -20.19 -10.21 -11.91
N GLN A 167 -20.29 -9.07 -12.59
CA GLN A 167 -20.56 -9.03 -14.03
C GLN A 167 -19.23 -9.12 -14.79
N LYS A 168 -19.06 -10.15 -15.59
CA LYS A 168 -17.98 -10.23 -16.57
C LYS A 168 -18.42 -9.50 -17.83
N THR A 169 -17.72 -8.47 -18.17
CA THR A 169 -17.92 -7.72 -19.39
C THR A 169 -17.20 -8.43 -20.52
N GLU A 170 -17.93 -9.00 -21.48
CA GLU A 170 -17.33 -9.57 -22.68
C GLU A 170 -16.78 -8.48 -23.61
N GLY A 171 -17.32 -7.27 -23.53
CA GLY A 171 -16.80 -6.12 -24.26
C GLY A 171 -17.41 -4.81 -23.79
N VAL A 172 -16.65 -3.75 -23.93
CA VAL A 172 -17.07 -2.36 -23.63
C VAL A 172 -16.96 -1.52 -24.90
N HIS A 173 -18.00 -0.74 -25.17
CA HIS A 173 -17.97 0.28 -26.22
C HIS A 173 -17.51 1.58 -25.62
N LEU A 174 -16.38 2.07 -26.10
CA LEU A 174 -15.71 3.25 -25.55
C LEU A 174 -15.66 4.40 -26.56
N ALA A 175 -15.66 5.60 -26.05
CA ALA A 175 -15.22 6.80 -26.77
C ALA A 175 -14.24 7.58 -25.91
N HIS A 176 -13.39 8.40 -26.56
CA HIS A 176 -12.50 9.28 -25.82
C HIS A 176 -12.31 10.65 -26.45
N ILE A 177 -11.86 11.60 -25.63
CA ILE A 177 -11.31 12.89 -26.07
C ILE A 177 -9.85 12.86 -25.65
N LEU A 178 -8.92 12.85 -26.61
CA LEU A 178 -7.48 12.85 -26.38
C LEU A 178 -6.90 14.23 -26.66
N LEU A 179 -6.15 14.77 -25.71
CA LEU A 179 -5.27 15.92 -25.87
C LEU A 179 -3.83 15.42 -25.85
N ALA A 180 -3.27 15.24 -27.02
CA ALA A 180 -2.00 14.55 -27.21
C ALA A 180 -0.81 15.28 -26.57
N VAL A 181 0.10 14.50 -26.01
CA VAL A 181 1.39 14.93 -25.46
C VAL A 181 2.43 13.91 -25.89
N SER A 182 3.55 14.37 -26.41
CA SER A 182 4.68 13.51 -26.78
C SER A 182 5.84 13.68 -25.81
N GLU A 183 6.82 12.79 -25.85
CA GLU A 183 8.05 12.89 -25.04
C GLU A 183 8.85 14.18 -25.29
N LYS A 184 8.64 14.83 -26.44
CA LYS A 184 9.31 16.09 -26.81
C LYS A 184 8.49 17.34 -26.44
N THR A 185 7.33 17.17 -25.81
CA THR A 185 6.45 18.29 -25.44
C THR A 185 7.01 19.00 -24.20
N SER A 186 7.05 20.36 -24.26
CA SER A 186 7.52 21.15 -23.12
C SER A 186 6.63 21.00 -21.88
N PRO A 187 7.16 21.19 -20.67
CA PRO A 187 6.35 21.13 -19.43
C PRO A 187 5.19 22.13 -19.43
N GLU A 188 5.37 23.31 -20.02
CA GLU A 188 4.34 24.34 -20.13
C GLU A 188 3.19 23.88 -21.03
N GLU A 189 3.52 23.20 -22.14
CA GLU A 189 2.53 22.66 -23.06
C GLU A 189 1.78 21.50 -22.43
N ILE A 190 2.48 20.60 -21.67
CA ILE A 190 1.85 19.52 -20.92
C ILE A 190 0.81 20.08 -19.93
N ALA A 191 1.19 21.14 -19.20
CA ALA A 191 0.29 21.80 -18.25
C ALA A 191 -0.91 22.45 -18.97
N ARG A 192 -0.69 23.05 -20.14
CA ARG A 192 -1.75 23.66 -20.96
C ARG A 192 -2.74 22.61 -21.45
N GLN A 193 -2.25 21.46 -21.94
CA GLN A 193 -3.12 20.37 -22.39
C GLN A 193 -3.94 19.78 -21.23
N LYS A 194 -3.34 19.63 -20.04
CA LYS A 194 -4.06 19.22 -18.83
C LYS A 194 -5.20 20.18 -18.50
N LYS A 195 -4.90 21.49 -18.45
CA LYS A 195 -5.90 22.51 -18.15
C LYS A 195 -7.03 22.50 -19.18
N LYS A 196 -6.71 22.30 -20.45
CA LYS A 196 -7.70 22.18 -21.53
C LYS A 196 -8.58 20.93 -21.34
N ALA A 197 -8.00 19.80 -20.92
CA ALA A 197 -8.78 18.60 -20.59
C ALA A 197 -9.75 18.84 -19.41
N GLU A 198 -9.29 19.55 -18.38
CA GLU A 198 -10.11 19.92 -17.23
C GLU A 198 -11.25 20.87 -17.60
N GLU A 199 -11.00 21.82 -18.52
CA GLU A 199 -12.03 22.71 -19.08
C GLU A 199 -13.08 21.93 -19.87
N LEU A 200 -12.66 20.97 -20.70
CA LEU A 200 -13.56 20.09 -21.46
C LEU A 200 -14.41 19.21 -20.52
N LEU A 201 -13.79 18.66 -19.47
CA LEU A 201 -14.52 17.92 -18.44
C LEU A 201 -15.59 18.80 -17.77
N GLY A 202 -15.26 20.08 -17.49
CA GLY A 202 -16.20 21.05 -16.94
C GLY A 202 -17.41 21.31 -17.87
N ARG A 203 -17.18 21.32 -19.19
CA ARG A 203 -18.24 21.49 -20.21
C ARG A 203 -19.12 20.24 -20.29
N LEU A 204 -18.51 19.05 -20.28
CA LEU A 204 -19.25 17.78 -20.22
C LEU A 204 -20.17 17.69 -19.01
N LYS A 205 -19.67 18.10 -17.84
CA LYS A 205 -20.47 18.15 -16.60
C LYS A 205 -21.64 19.14 -16.67
N LYS A 206 -21.57 20.16 -17.54
CA LYS A 206 -22.65 21.11 -17.82
C LYS A 206 -23.63 20.60 -18.88
N GLY A 207 -23.43 19.38 -19.41
CA GLY A 207 -24.34 18.74 -20.36
C GLY A 207 -24.00 18.96 -21.82
N GLU A 208 -22.81 19.52 -22.15
CA GLU A 208 -22.40 19.60 -23.55
C GLU A 208 -22.18 18.20 -24.13
N ASP A 209 -22.46 18.04 -25.43
CA ASP A 209 -22.39 16.76 -26.10
C ASP A 209 -20.93 16.26 -26.22
N PHE A 210 -20.70 15.01 -25.83
CA PHE A 210 -19.37 14.40 -25.81
C PHE A 210 -18.79 14.30 -27.24
N ALA A 211 -19.60 13.86 -28.20
CA ALA A 211 -19.15 13.66 -29.57
C ALA A 211 -18.82 14.99 -30.27
N GLU A 212 -19.58 16.03 -30.00
CA GLU A 212 -19.28 17.37 -30.49
C GLU A 212 -17.97 17.92 -29.93
N LEU A 213 -17.69 17.71 -28.63
CA LEU A 213 -16.43 18.10 -28.01
C LEU A 213 -15.27 17.27 -28.55
N ALA A 214 -15.47 15.97 -28.76
CA ALA A 214 -14.46 15.10 -29.37
C ALA A 214 -14.09 15.58 -30.78
N ARG A 215 -15.10 15.86 -31.64
CA ARG A 215 -14.85 16.36 -33.01
C ARG A 215 -14.07 17.65 -33.03
N LYS A 216 -14.31 18.55 -32.06
CA LYS A 216 -13.70 19.89 -32.05
C LYS A 216 -12.31 19.90 -31.40
N PHE A 217 -12.06 19.03 -30.42
CA PHE A 217 -10.90 19.17 -29.55
C PHE A 217 -10.02 17.94 -29.43
N SER A 218 -10.53 16.75 -29.74
CA SER A 218 -9.74 15.53 -29.70
C SER A 218 -8.68 15.53 -30.80
N GLN A 219 -7.49 15.10 -30.46
CA GLN A 219 -6.34 14.97 -31.38
C GLN A 219 -6.14 13.51 -31.81
N ASP A 220 -7.06 12.63 -31.47
CA ASP A 220 -7.08 11.25 -31.89
C ASP A 220 -7.78 11.11 -33.26
N PRO A 221 -7.40 10.16 -34.13
CA PRO A 221 -8.08 9.89 -35.41
C PRO A 221 -9.59 9.64 -35.26
N SER A 222 -10.04 9.05 -34.14
CA SER A 222 -11.46 8.85 -33.83
C SER A 222 -12.26 10.14 -33.65
N ALA A 223 -11.60 11.30 -33.54
CA ALA A 223 -12.27 12.60 -33.41
C ALA A 223 -13.36 12.85 -34.45
N THR A 224 -13.11 12.46 -35.70
CA THR A 224 -14.07 12.59 -36.83
C THR A 224 -15.36 11.81 -36.60
N GLN A 225 -15.27 10.74 -35.84
CA GLN A 225 -16.41 9.88 -35.44
C GLN A 225 -16.94 10.23 -34.02
N GLY A 226 -16.62 11.42 -33.52
CA GLY A 226 -17.05 11.83 -32.18
C GLY A 226 -16.27 11.18 -31.04
N GLY A 227 -15.05 10.71 -31.34
CA GLY A 227 -14.17 10.04 -30.39
C GLY A 227 -14.50 8.54 -30.20
N ASP A 228 -15.39 7.98 -31.02
CA ASP A 228 -15.78 6.57 -30.92
C ASP A 228 -14.58 5.66 -31.24
N LEU A 229 -14.24 4.78 -30.28
CA LEU A 229 -13.14 3.81 -30.38
C LEU A 229 -13.63 2.40 -30.73
N GLY A 230 -14.94 2.19 -30.74
CA GLY A 230 -15.54 0.88 -30.95
C GLY A 230 -15.55 -0.02 -29.71
N MET A 231 -15.68 -1.32 -29.98
CA MET A 231 -15.74 -2.36 -28.92
C MET A 231 -14.35 -2.87 -28.58
N PHE A 232 -14.10 -3.00 -27.29
CA PHE A 232 -12.89 -3.62 -26.72
C PHE A 232 -13.28 -4.81 -25.86
N VAL A 233 -12.53 -5.90 -25.91
CA VAL A 233 -12.57 -6.96 -24.91
C VAL A 233 -11.69 -6.57 -23.72
N SER A 234 -12.00 -7.07 -22.53
CA SER A 234 -11.31 -6.65 -21.30
C SER A 234 -9.80 -6.81 -21.36
N GLU A 235 -9.32 -7.83 -22.05
CA GLU A 235 -7.89 -8.17 -22.21
C GLU A 235 -7.13 -7.17 -23.10
N GLU A 236 -7.82 -6.44 -23.96
CA GLU A 236 -7.23 -5.42 -24.86
C GLU A 236 -7.09 -4.06 -24.20
N ILE A 237 -7.71 -3.87 -23.03
CA ILE A 237 -7.71 -2.58 -22.32
C ILE A 237 -6.57 -2.57 -21.31
N GLU A 238 -5.78 -1.50 -21.34
CA GLU A 238 -4.71 -1.29 -20.36
C GLU A 238 -5.23 -1.36 -18.92
N PRO A 239 -4.54 -2.03 -17.97
CA PRO A 239 -5.03 -2.25 -16.60
C PRO A 239 -5.39 -0.97 -15.84
N ALA A 240 -4.69 0.13 -16.11
CA ALA A 240 -5.00 1.43 -15.51
C ALA A 240 -6.36 1.97 -15.98
N LEU A 241 -6.67 1.79 -17.26
CA LEU A 241 -7.94 2.21 -17.87
C LEU A 241 -9.08 1.28 -17.49
N GLN A 242 -8.83 -0.03 -17.34
CA GLN A 242 -9.83 -0.98 -16.85
C GLN A 242 -10.39 -0.57 -15.48
N LYS A 243 -9.52 -0.13 -14.56
CA LYS A 243 -9.93 0.36 -13.23
C LYS A 243 -10.87 1.56 -13.32
N VAL A 244 -10.63 2.46 -14.27
CA VAL A 244 -11.47 3.65 -14.46
C VAL A 244 -12.82 3.27 -15.08
N ILE A 245 -12.81 2.40 -16.10
CA ILE A 245 -14.03 1.96 -16.80
C ILE A 245 -14.93 1.13 -15.87
N SER A 246 -14.34 0.32 -14.98
CA SER A 246 -15.09 -0.59 -14.11
C SER A 246 -16.05 0.10 -13.12
N VAL A 247 -15.87 1.38 -12.88
CA VAL A 247 -16.73 2.19 -11.99
C VAL A 247 -17.74 3.05 -12.75
N LEU A 248 -17.65 3.11 -14.10
CA LEU A 248 -18.56 3.88 -14.93
C LEU A 248 -19.81 3.06 -15.30
N LYS A 249 -20.92 3.74 -15.44
CA LYS A 249 -22.14 3.20 -16.03
C LYS A 249 -22.23 3.59 -17.51
N PRO A 250 -22.94 2.82 -18.34
CA PRO A 250 -23.24 3.24 -19.72
C PRO A 250 -23.76 4.67 -19.78
N GLY A 251 -23.15 5.48 -20.65
CA GLY A 251 -23.40 6.90 -20.79
C GLY A 251 -22.52 7.82 -19.93
N GLU A 252 -21.87 7.32 -18.89
CA GLU A 252 -20.97 8.11 -18.04
C GLU A 252 -19.58 8.27 -18.63
N PHE A 253 -18.86 9.30 -18.19
CA PHE A 253 -17.50 9.59 -18.58
C PHE A 253 -16.57 9.74 -17.36
N SER A 254 -15.28 9.49 -17.56
CA SER A 254 -14.26 9.54 -16.53
C SER A 254 -13.89 10.97 -16.12
N SER A 255 -13.13 11.10 -15.06
CA SER A 255 -12.27 12.27 -14.84
C SER A 255 -11.19 12.35 -15.92
N VAL A 256 -10.38 13.44 -15.91
CA VAL A 256 -9.19 13.54 -16.75
C VAL A 256 -8.17 12.49 -16.32
N ILE A 257 -7.71 11.68 -17.28
CA ILE A 257 -6.73 10.60 -17.08
C ILE A 257 -5.46 10.94 -17.83
N GLN A 258 -4.33 10.71 -17.23
CA GLN A 258 -3.03 10.75 -17.91
C GLN A 258 -2.75 9.38 -18.54
N SER A 259 -2.40 9.39 -19.81
CA SER A 259 -1.95 8.21 -20.56
C SER A 259 -0.59 8.47 -21.22
N PRO A 260 0.09 7.46 -21.75
CA PRO A 260 1.33 7.65 -22.51
C PRO A 260 1.18 8.60 -23.68
N ASN A 261 -0.02 8.68 -24.28
CA ASN A 261 -0.33 9.51 -25.44
C ASN A 261 -0.80 10.94 -25.09
N GLY A 262 -1.02 11.23 -23.80
CA GLY A 262 -1.48 12.56 -23.35
C GLY A 262 -2.60 12.48 -22.30
N TRP A 263 -3.39 13.56 -22.24
CA TRP A 263 -4.53 13.67 -21.33
C TRP A 263 -5.81 13.26 -22.04
N GLN A 264 -6.61 12.40 -21.40
CA GLN A 264 -7.84 11.90 -22.01
C GLN A 264 -9.01 11.89 -21.05
N ILE A 265 -10.21 12.01 -21.62
CA ILE A 265 -11.49 11.76 -20.95
C ILE A 265 -12.14 10.59 -21.71
N VAL A 266 -12.47 9.52 -21.02
CA VAL A 266 -13.05 8.30 -21.60
C VAL A 266 -14.53 8.26 -21.24
N LYS A 267 -15.39 7.93 -22.22
CA LYS A 267 -16.81 7.69 -22.03
C LYS A 267 -17.11 6.22 -22.26
N LEU A 268 -17.83 5.62 -21.35
CA LEU A 268 -18.42 4.30 -21.54
C LEU A 268 -19.75 4.47 -22.29
N ILE A 269 -19.78 4.04 -23.55
CA ILE A 269 -21.01 4.14 -24.39
C ILE A 269 -21.96 3.02 -24.01
N ASP A 270 -21.47 1.78 -24.03
CA ASP A 270 -22.28 0.58 -23.80
C ASP A 270 -21.41 -0.57 -23.27
N ILE A 271 -22.05 -1.56 -22.67
CA ILE A 271 -21.46 -2.80 -22.19
C ILE A 271 -22.16 -3.94 -22.90
N LYS A 272 -21.43 -4.68 -23.74
CA LYS A 272 -21.97 -5.87 -24.42
C LYS A 272 -21.54 -7.14 -23.72
N GLY A 273 -22.47 -8.08 -23.61
CA GLY A 273 -22.18 -9.41 -23.08
C GLY A 273 -21.82 -9.38 -21.59
N ALA A 274 -22.49 -8.58 -20.79
CA ALA A 274 -22.36 -8.69 -19.33
C ALA A 274 -22.93 -10.04 -18.90
N LYS A 275 -22.07 -11.08 -18.91
CA LYS A 275 -22.42 -12.35 -18.27
C LYS A 275 -22.23 -12.17 -16.77
N GLU A 276 -23.32 -12.26 -16.04
CA GLU A 276 -23.28 -12.30 -14.58
C GLU A 276 -22.67 -13.64 -14.17
N ASP A 277 -21.53 -13.60 -13.46
CA ASP A 277 -20.98 -14.81 -12.85
C ASP A 277 -22.06 -15.41 -11.94
N SER A 278 -22.38 -16.68 -12.14
CA SER A 278 -23.36 -17.36 -11.28
C SER A 278 -22.90 -17.38 -9.82
N PHE A 279 -23.85 -17.51 -8.91
CA PHE A 279 -23.55 -17.64 -7.49
C PHE A 279 -22.51 -18.73 -7.22
N ASP A 280 -22.63 -19.89 -7.86
CA ASP A 280 -21.72 -21.02 -7.66
C ASP A 280 -20.28 -20.71 -8.11
N GLU A 281 -20.11 -19.93 -9.19
CA GLU A 281 -18.79 -19.53 -9.68
C GLU A 281 -18.08 -18.57 -8.71
N VAL A 282 -18.81 -17.72 -7.99
CA VAL A 282 -18.23 -16.70 -7.10
C VAL A 282 -18.33 -17.02 -5.63
N LYS A 283 -19.12 -18.03 -5.24
CA LYS A 283 -19.40 -18.41 -3.85
C LYS A 283 -18.13 -18.51 -3.00
N ARG A 284 -17.11 -19.22 -3.47
CA ARG A 284 -15.86 -19.38 -2.74
C ARG A 284 -15.13 -18.06 -2.56
N ARG A 285 -15.06 -17.23 -3.60
CA ARG A 285 -14.43 -15.90 -3.54
C ARG A 285 -15.13 -14.97 -2.55
N ILE A 286 -16.45 -14.98 -2.54
CA ILE A 286 -17.25 -14.21 -1.57
C ILE A 286 -17.02 -14.73 -0.15
N GLN A 287 -17.01 -16.05 0.04
CA GLN A 287 -16.75 -16.66 1.34
C GLN A 287 -15.37 -16.27 1.89
N GLU A 288 -14.33 -16.33 1.06
CA GLU A 288 -12.96 -15.92 1.41
C GLU A 288 -12.92 -14.42 1.79
N GLN A 289 -13.59 -13.56 1.03
CA GLN A 289 -13.68 -12.13 1.31
C GLN A 289 -14.40 -11.85 2.65
N LEU A 290 -15.59 -12.42 2.84
CA LEU A 290 -16.35 -12.25 4.07
C LEU A 290 -15.61 -12.80 5.29
N PHE A 291 -14.89 -13.90 5.11
CA PHE A 291 -14.04 -14.46 6.16
C PHE A 291 -12.92 -13.49 6.53
N GLN A 292 -12.24 -12.89 5.55
CA GLN A 292 -11.18 -11.93 5.82
C GLN A 292 -11.71 -10.65 6.51
N GLU A 293 -12.84 -10.12 6.04
CA GLU A 293 -13.50 -8.97 6.69
C GLU A 293 -13.84 -9.26 8.16
N GLU A 294 -14.35 -10.45 8.44
CA GLU A 294 -14.68 -10.89 9.80
C GLU A 294 -13.41 -11.09 10.66
N VAL A 295 -12.32 -11.63 10.07
CA VAL A 295 -11.01 -11.74 10.73
C VAL A 295 -10.50 -10.36 11.12
N ASP A 296 -10.52 -9.40 10.21
CA ASP A 296 -10.00 -8.05 10.45
C ASP A 296 -10.81 -7.33 11.55
N GLN A 297 -12.13 -7.41 11.51
CA GLN A 297 -13.00 -6.85 12.54
C GLN A 297 -12.72 -7.48 13.91
N ARG A 298 -12.73 -8.80 14.00
CA ARG A 298 -12.51 -9.51 15.29
C ARG A 298 -11.08 -9.34 15.81
N PHE A 299 -10.11 -9.18 14.92
CA PHE A 299 -8.74 -8.86 15.31
C PHE A 299 -8.66 -7.49 15.97
N ALA A 300 -9.31 -6.47 15.39
CA ALA A 300 -9.36 -5.14 15.98
C ALA A 300 -10.01 -5.15 17.38
N GLU A 301 -11.14 -5.84 17.54
CA GLU A 301 -11.80 -6.01 18.82
C GLU A 301 -10.95 -6.78 19.85
N TRP A 302 -10.28 -7.83 19.39
CA TRP A 302 -9.39 -8.63 20.23
C TRP A 302 -8.18 -7.83 20.68
N LEU A 303 -7.59 -7.05 19.80
CA LEU A 303 -6.46 -6.18 20.10
C LEU A 303 -6.85 -5.07 21.09
N GLN A 304 -8.05 -4.50 20.93
CA GLN A 304 -8.58 -3.51 21.88
C GLN A 304 -8.72 -4.12 23.28
N LYS A 305 -9.29 -5.34 23.39
CA LYS A 305 -9.39 -6.07 24.65
C LYS A 305 -8.02 -6.39 25.27
N LEU A 306 -6.98 -6.60 24.44
CA LEU A 306 -5.61 -6.73 24.94
C LEU A 306 -5.09 -5.43 25.53
N LYS A 307 -5.30 -4.31 24.84
CA LYS A 307 -4.93 -2.97 25.34
C LYS A 307 -5.57 -2.68 26.69
N ASP A 308 -6.87 -2.93 26.82
CA ASP A 308 -7.65 -2.65 28.03
C ASP A 308 -7.16 -3.45 29.26
N ARG A 309 -6.51 -4.60 29.03
CA ARG A 309 -5.99 -5.49 30.08
C ARG A 309 -4.48 -5.37 30.30
N SER A 310 -3.82 -4.49 29.55
CA SER A 310 -2.37 -4.34 29.58
C SER A 310 -1.96 -3.05 30.24
N TYR A 311 -0.82 -3.08 30.94
CA TYR A 311 -0.18 -1.85 31.37
C TYR A 311 0.55 -1.21 30.20
N ILE A 312 0.10 -0.06 29.77
CA ILE A 312 0.71 0.71 28.68
C ILE A 312 1.04 2.11 29.20
N LYS A 313 2.32 2.49 29.14
CA LYS A 313 2.78 3.83 29.50
C LYS A 313 3.60 4.41 28.34
N VAL A 314 3.12 5.52 27.78
CA VAL A 314 3.82 6.28 26.74
C VAL A 314 4.68 7.34 27.42
N LEU A 315 5.94 7.51 26.92
CA LEU A 315 6.99 8.37 27.48
C LEU A 315 7.61 9.28 26.39
N LEU A 316 6.89 9.53 25.27
CA LEU A 316 7.32 10.40 24.18
C LEU A 316 7.55 11.84 24.66
#